data_de072c2af713d9ca5ad6d3886ace669f
#
_entry.id   de072c2af713d9ca5ad6d3886ace669f
#
_cell.length_a   1.000
_cell.length_b   1.000
_cell.length_c   1.000
_cell.angle_alpha   90.00
_cell.angle_beta   90.00
_cell.angle_gamma   90.00
#
_symmetry.space_group_name_H-M   'P 1'
#
loop_
_entity.id
_entity.type
_entity.pdbx_description
1 polymer ?
#
loop_
_entity_poly.entity_id
_entity_poly.type
_entity_poly.pdbx_seq_one_letter_code
_entity_poly.pdbx_strand_id
1 'polypeptide(L)'
;MRIGNAIVATGILLLAALSGIASAGAQGTDVRFVLDFLLQGQQSPFVLGRERGYYSAQKVNLASFDPGRGGADSITKVASGTHDIGFGDLSAMIEFNAKNPGRELIAVLLIYDQAPLSLISLKKAGIEKPADVMGRKGGAPAVDATYRLFNVFARLNGIDPARVQWANVQPQVREPMLLRGDIDFAAAWVMTAVPSLLGLGVKRDDINVIMLRDYGVDLYANVLFTTPAFAKQHPDAVRGFVKATIQSWQNAATDPDAAIAALKKAEALSDPAVEMVRLKWALDFVVTPAVRQAGIGNVDPARLSKHIDIVTEGFQLARKLPPEAVFDPQFLPPAAERQIK
;
A
#
# COMPACT_ATOMS: atom_id res chain seq x y z
N MET A 1 5.05 -53.93 79.77
CA MET A 1 3.56 -53.81 79.79
C MET A 1 3.11 -52.58 79.03
N ARG A 2 2.17 -52.75 78.05
CA ARG A 2 1.52 -51.79 77.11
C ARG A 2 2.41 -51.28 75.97
N ILE A 3 2.41 -51.83 74.78
CA ILE A 3 1.51 -52.07 73.61
C ILE A 3 0.53 -50.90 73.39
N GLY A 4 0.69 -50.22 72.26
CA GLY A 4 -0.31 -49.28 71.87
C GLY A 4 0.10 -48.47 70.62
N ASN A 5 -0.26 -48.98 69.46
CA ASN A 5 -0.77 -48.30 68.24
C ASN A 5 0.09 -47.24 67.52
N ALA A 6 0.68 -47.65 66.46
CA ALA A 6 1.08 -46.83 65.34
C ALA A 6 0.49 -47.45 64.07
N ILE A 7 -0.63 -46.99 63.56
CA ILE A 7 -1.12 -47.16 62.20
C ILE A 7 -2.06 -45.98 61.91
N VAL A 8 -1.97 -45.46 60.71
CA VAL A 8 -2.77 -44.43 60.03
C VAL A 8 -2.08 -43.08 59.87
N ALA A 9 -1.24 -42.95 58.84
CA ALA A 9 -1.03 -41.66 58.14
C ALA A 9 -0.31 -41.91 56.82
N THR A 10 -0.87 -42.73 55.93
CA THR A 10 -0.35 -42.89 54.55
C THR A 10 -1.56 -42.90 53.61
N GLY A 11 -1.98 -41.75 53.16
CA GLY A 11 -3.11 -41.75 52.22
C GLY A 11 -3.72 -40.41 51.90
N ILE A 12 -2.97 -39.28 51.84
CA ILE A 12 -3.47 -38.02 51.25
C ILE A 12 -2.28 -37.22 50.71
N LEU A 13 -1.72 -37.66 49.59
CA LEU A 13 -0.68 -36.89 48.89
C LEU A 13 -0.60 -37.26 47.39
N LEU A 14 -1.76 -37.50 46.74
CA LEU A 14 -1.79 -37.86 45.29
C LEU A 14 -2.99 -37.22 44.57
N LEU A 15 -3.39 -36.00 44.91
CA LEU A 15 -4.47 -35.30 44.22
C LEU A 15 -4.22 -33.80 44.03
N ALA A 16 -2.97 -33.38 43.84
CA ALA A 16 -2.63 -31.96 43.60
C ALA A 16 -1.71 -31.75 42.41
N ALA A 17 -1.68 -32.68 41.43
CA ALA A 17 -0.81 -32.57 40.24
C ALA A 17 -1.56 -32.51 38.91
N LEU A 18 -2.84 -32.11 38.89
CA LEU A 18 -3.64 -31.99 37.67
C LEU A 18 -4.36 -30.66 37.51
N SER A 19 -3.76 -29.55 37.90
CA SER A 19 -4.32 -28.22 37.72
C SER A 19 -3.27 -27.23 37.25
N GLY A 20 -2.65 -27.51 36.12
CA GLY A 20 -1.58 -26.63 35.56
C GLY A 20 -1.38 -26.78 34.08
N ILE A 21 -2.41 -27.22 33.34
CA ILE A 21 -2.45 -26.92 31.91
C ILE A 21 -3.06 -25.53 31.80
N ALA A 22 -2.29 -24.51 32.18
CA ALA A 22 -2.53 -23.17 31.70
C ALA A 22 -2.51 -23.28 30.18
N SER A 23 -3.67 -23.08 29.56
CA SER A 23 -3.75 -22.79 28.12
C SER A 23 -2.74 -21.70 27.87
N ALA A 24 -1.57 -22.05 27.35
CA ALA A 24 -0.74 -21.12 26.63
C ALA A 24 -1.60 -20.68 25.45
N GLY A 25 -2.46 -19.69 25.68
CA GLY A 25 -3.16 -19.00 24.61
C GLY A 25 -2.07 -18.64 23.63
N ALA A 26 -2.15 -19.17 22.42
CA ALA A 26 -1.14 -18.96 21.39
C ALA A 26 -0.92 -17.45 21.29
N GLN A 27 0.16 -16.99 21.89
CA GLN A 27 0.58 -15.58 21.89
C GLN A 27 0.73 -15.18 20.43
N GLY A 28 0.04 -14.11 19.99
CA GLY A 28 0.09 -13.68 18.59
C GLY A 28 1.54 -13.37 18.19
N THR A 29 1.82 -13.48 16.90
CA THR A 29 3.14 -13.11 16.36
C THR A 29 3.25 -11.58 16.32
N ASP A 30 4.32 -11.05 16.88
CA ASP A 30 4.65 -9.63 16.78
C ASP A 30 5.03 -9.28 15.35
N VAL A 31 4.39 -8.25 14.79
CA VAL A 31 4.63 -7.75 13.43
C VAL A 31 4.83 -6.24 13.49
N ARG A 32 5.96 -5.79 12.95
CA ARG A 32 6.25 -4.37 12.74
C ARG A 32 5.80 -4.01 11.32
N PHE A 33 4.79 -3.16 11.24
CA PHE A 33 4.18 -2.75 9.97
C PHE A 33 4.50 -1.30 9.62
N VAL A 34 4.84 -1.05 8.35
CA VAL A 34 5.05 0.29 7.81
C VAL A 34 4.16 0.55 6.61
N LEU A 35 3.49 1.71 6.62
CA LEU A 35 2.70 2.24 5.52
C LEU A 35 3.60 2.88 4.44
N ASP A 36 3.03 3.09 3.28
CA ASP A 36 3.67 3.77 2.14
C ASP A 36 3.86 5.26 2.38
N PHE A 37 2.93 5.90 3.09
CA PHE A 37 2.89 7.35 3.26
C PHE A 37 2.30 7.75 4.62
N LEU A 38 2.09 9.05 4.81
CA LEU A 38 1.43 9.64 5.98
C LEU A 38 0.02 9.06 6.15
N LEU A 39 -0.51 9.15 7.37
CA LEU A 39 -1.88 8.75 7.66
C LEU A 39 -2.86 9.75 7.01
N GLN A 40 -3.48 9.30 5.94
CA GLN A 40 -4.48 10.02 5.15
C GLN A 40 -5.65 9.10 4.83
N GLY A 41 -6.67 9.60 4.12
CA GLY A 41 -7.88 8.84 3.80
C GLY A 41 -7.61 7.48 3.15
N GLN A 42 -6.66 7.41 2.24
CA GLN A 42 -6.30 6.15 1.57
C GLN A 42 -5.61 5.12 2.47
N GLN A 43 -5.05 5.51 3.63
CA GLN A 43 -4.52 4.59 4.65
C GLN A 43 -5.55 4.27 5.75
N SER A 44 -6.69 4.97 5.75
CA SER A 44 -7.72 4.78 6.78
C SER A 44 -8.25 3.34 6.91
N PRO A 45 -8.31 2.50 5.86
CA PRO A 45 -8.69 1.09 6.02
C PRO A 45 -7.78 0.33 6.97
N PHE A 46 -6.46 0.57 6.92
CA PHE A 46 -5.51 -0.07 7.84
C PHE A 46 -5.72 0.39 9.30
N VAL A 47 -6.01 1.69 9.48
CA VAL A 47 -6.32 2.27 10.80
C VAL A 47 -7.60 1.67 11.37
N LEU A 48 -8.65 1.54 10.52
CA LEU A 48 -9.91 0.89 10.88
C LEU A 48 -9.68 -0.56 11.33
N GLY A 49 -8.89 -1.33 10.57
CA GLY A 49 -8.57 -2.71 10.90
C GLY A 49 -7.84 -2.86 12.23
N ARG A 50 -6.92 -1.95 12.53
CA ARG A 50 -6.25 -1.87 13.83
C ARG A 50 -7.22 -1.53 14.95
N GLU A 51 -8.06 -0.51 14.78
CA GLU A 51 -9.03 -0.08 15.80
C GLU A 51 -10.07 -1.18 16.10
N ARG A 52 -10.54 -1.88 15.06
CA ARG A 52 -11.50 -2.98 15.20
C ARG A 52 -10.89 -4.32 15.62
N GLY A 53 -9.58 -4.37 15.82
CA GLY A 53 -8.88 -5.57 16.27
C GLY A 53 -8.82 -6.71 15.24
N TYR A 54 -8.93 -6.41 13.93
CA TYR A 54 -8.90 -7.46 12.91
C TYR A 54 -7.58 -8.21 12.87
N TYR A 55 -6.46 -7.51 13.10
CA TYR A 55 -5.13 -8.13 13.17
C TYR A 55 -5.00 -9.04 14.38
N SER A 56 -5.38 -8.58 15.56
CA SER A 56 -5.32 -9.38 16.79
C SER A 56 -6.25 -10.61 16.73
N ALA A 57 -7.41 -10.51 16.08
CA ALA A 57 -8.30 -11.64 15.82
C ALA A 57 -7.65 -12.73 14.94
N GLN A 58 -6.67 -12.37 14.12
CA GLN A 58 -5.85 -13.27 13.32
C GLN A 58 -4.54 -13.65 14.02
N LYS A 59 -4.41 -13.43 15.33
CA LYS A 59 -3.19 -13.69 16.11
C LYS A 59 -1.96 -12.92 15.62
N VAL A 60 -2.16 -11.74 15.07
CA VAL A 60 -1.12 -10.79 14.68
C VAL A 60 -1.12 -9.64 15.67
N ASN A 61 -0.03 -9.50 16.43
CA ASN A 61 0.19 -8.38 17.32
C ASN A 61 0.96 -7.29 16.56
N LEU A 62 0.34 -6.11 16.36
CA LEU A 62 1.02 -4.98 15.73
C LEU A 62 1.99 -4.34 16.73
N ALA A 63 3.23 -4.82 16.74
CA ALA A 63 4.32 -4.28 17.58
C ALA A 63 4.68 -2.85 17.17
N SER A 64 4.56 -2.52 15.86
CA SER A 64 4.51 -1.15 15.39
C SER A 64 3.54 -0.99 14.21
N PHE A 65 3.10 0.26 14.00
CA PHE A 65 2.20 0.67 12.91
C PHE A 65 2.62 2.08 12.50
N ASP A 66 3.60 2.15 11.59
CA ASP A 66 4.32 3.38 11.33
C ASP A 66 3.93 4.00 9.97
N PRO A 67 3.76 5.32 9.89
CA PRO A 67 3.62 6.00 8.61
C PRO A 67 4.93 5.92 7.81
N GLY A 68 4.80 5.94 6.48
CA GLY A 68 5.92 6.02 5.55
C GLY A 68 6.18 7.44 5.05
N ARG A 69 7.22 7.54 4.22
CA ARG A 69 7.61 8.78 3.54
C ARG A 69 7.60 8.64 2.01
N GLY A 70 6.93 7.60 1.51
CA GLY A 70 6.87 7.19 0.11
C GLY A 70 7.11 5.69 -0.04
N GLY A 71 6.64 5.09 -1.13
CA GLY A 71 6.76 3.64 -1.37
C GLY A 71 8.17 3.10 -1.28
N ALA A 72 9.19 3.85 -1.71
CA ALA A 72 10.58 3.45 -1.61
C ALA A 72 11.11 3.42 -0.15
N ASP A 73 10.56 4.25 0.75
CA ASP A 73 10.92 4.24 2.17
C ASP A 73 10.45 2.96 2.86
N SER A 74 9.19 2.56 2.64
CA SER A 74 8.65 1.31 3.21
C SER A 74 9.41 0.09 2.71
N ILE A 75 9.77 0.05 1.42
CA ILE A 75 10.58 -1.01 0.83
C ILE A 75 11.95 -1.11 1.53
N THR A 76 12.64 0.01 1.69
CA THR A 76 13.95 0.05 2.36
C THR A 76 13.87 -0.41 3.80
N LYS A 77 12.82 -0.02 4.54
CA LYS A 77 12.61 -0.40 5.94
C LYS A 77 12.39 -1.90 6.11
N VAL A 78 11.60 -2.52 5.23
CA VAL A 78 11.40 -3.99 5.28
C VAL A 78 12.66 -4.72 4.83
N ALA A 79 13.31 -4.28 3.77
CA ALA A 79 14.55 -4.89 3.28
C ALA A 79 15.72 -4.78 4.26
N SER A 80 15.72 -3.79 5.14
CA SER A 80 16.73 -3.63 6.22
C SER A 80 16.37 -4.40 7.50
N GLY A 81 15.17 -5.00 7.59
CA GLY A 81 14.70 -5.72 8.78
C GLY A 81 14.24 -4.82 9.91
N THR A 82 14.07 -3.51 9.69
CA THR A 82 13.46 -2.61 10.69
C THR A 82 11.96 -2.83 10.82
N HIS A 83 11.31 -3.29 9.74
CA HIS A 83 9.91 -3.71 9.70
C HIS A 83 9.79 -5.11 9.06
N ASP A 84 8.70 -5.79 9.35
CA ASP A 84 8.46 -7.18 8.93
C ASP A 84 7.53 -7.24 7.71
N ILE A 85 6.53 -6.37 7.68
CA ILE A 85 5.57 -6.22 6.58
C ILE A 85 5.51 -4.74 6.20
N GLY A 86 5.46 -4.47 4.90
CA GLY A 86 5.31 -3.13 4.35
C GLY A 86 4.11 -3.03 3.40
N PHE A 87 3.59 -1.83 3.28
CA PHE A 87 2.68 -1.41 2.23
C PHE A 87 3.39 -0.41 1.34
N GLY A 88 3.42 -0.63 0.02
CA GLY A 88 4.15 0.26 -0.88
C GLY A 88 4.01 -0.11 -2.35
N ASP A 89 4.62 0.70 -3.19
CA ASP A 89 4.50 0.63 -4.65
C ASP A 89 5.21 -0.58 -5.24
N LEU A 90 4.50 -1.36 -6.06
CA LEU A 90 5.00 -2.58 -6.69
C LEU A 90 6.13 -2.28 -7.68
N SER A 91 6.05 -1.18 -8.43
CA SER A 91 7.10 -0.79 -9.37
C SER A 91 8.41 -0.47 -8.66
N ALA A 92 8.33 0.23 -7.51
CA ALA A 92 9.49 0.50 -6.67
C ALA A 92 10.07 -0.77 -6.02
N MET A 93 9.21 -1.74 -5.67
CA MET A 93 9.66 -3.04 -5.16
C MET A 93 10.37 -3.86 -6.26
N ILE A 94 9.83 -3.89 -7.48
CA ILE A 94 10.45 -4.54 -8.64
C ILE A 94 11.83 -3.94 -8.90
N GLU A 95 11.93 -2.61 -8.91
CA GLU A 95 13.20 -1.91 -9.07
C GLU A 95 14.20 -2.27 -7.98
N PHE A 96 13.76 -2.23 -6.72
CA PHE A 96 14.60 -2.58 -5.58
C PHE A 96 15.14 -4.02 -5.72
N ASN A 97 14.26 -4.97 -6.01
CA ASN A 97 14.63 -6.38 -6.18
C ASN A 97 15.62 -6.58 -7.34
N ALA A 98 15.41 -5.90 -8.46
CA ALA A 98 16.31 -5.98 -9.61
C ALA A 98 17.71 -5.45 -9.31
N LYS A 99 17.82 -4.42 -8.46
CA LYS A 99 19.09 -3.77 -8.08
C LYS A 99 19.78 -4.40 -6.87
N ASN A 100 19.08 -5.22 -6.08
CA ASN A 100 19.59 -5.78 -4.83
C ASN A 100 19.42 -7.30 -4.75
N PRO A 101 20.15 -8.08 -5.59
CA PRO A 101 20.11 -9.54 -5.52
C PRO A 101 20.48 -10.05 -4.13
N GLY A 102 19.69 -11.02 -3.61
CA GLY A 102 19.86 -11.58 -2.26
C GLY A 102 19.17 -10.78 -1.14
N ARG A 103 18.49 -9.69 -1.47
CA ARG A 103 17.68 -8.88 -0.53
C ARG A 103 16.28 -8.63 -1.03
N GLU A 104 15.81 -9.49 -1.93
CA GLU A 104 14.53 -9.34 -2.58
C GLU A 104 13.38 -9.40 -1.57
N LEU A 105 12.32 -8.69 -1.90
CA LEU A 105 11.02 -8.69 -1.23
C LEU A 105 10.01 -9.44 -2.08
N ILE A 106 8.96 -9.95 -1.46
CA ILE A 106 7.87 -10.64 -2.13
C ILE A 106 6.54 -9.98 -1.78
N ALA A 107 5.75 -9.65 -2.79
CA ALA A 107 4.39 -9.16 -2.59
C ALA A 107 3.46 -10.33 -2.26
N VAL A 108 2.55 -10.12 -1.31
CA VAL A 108 1.64 -11.15 -0.77
C VAL A 108 0.16 -10.77 -0.89
N LEU A 109 -0.12 -9.50 -1.21
CA LEU A 109 -1.49 -8.98 -1.44
C LEU A 109 -1.43 -7.73 -2.31
N LEU A 110 -2.13 -7.74 -3.44
CA LEU A 110 -2.36 -6.53 -4.24
C LEU A 110 -3.50 -5.71 -3.63
N ILE A 111 -3.30 -4.43 -3.39
CA ILE A 111 -4.35 -3.53 -2.92
C ILE A 111 -4.85 -2.64 -4.06
N TYR A 112 -3.97 -1.88 -4.71
CA TYR A 112 -4.37 -1.02 -5.83
C TYR A 112 -4.24 -1.78 -7.15
N ASP A 113 -5.40 -2.22 -7.66
CA ASP A 113 -5.49 -2.88 -8.98
C ASP A 113 -5.09 -1.97 -10.13
N GLN A 114 -5.23 -0.66 -9.96
CA GLN A 114 -4.80 0.34 -10.93
C GLN A 114 -3.92 1.40 -10.28
N ALA A 115 -2.85 1.79 -10.99
CA ALA A 115 -1.95 2.84 -10.52
C ALA A 115 -2.58 4.22 -10.72
N PRO A 116 -2.62 5.08 -9.68
CA PRO A 116 -3.22 6.41 -9.74
C PRO A 116 -2.28 7.47 -10.34
N LEU A 117 -1.39 7.05 -11.24
CA LEU A 117 -0.39 7.90 -11.87
C LEU A 117 -1.03 8.90 -12.82
N SER A 118 -0.73 10.19 -12.66
CA SER A 118 -1.36 11.23 -13.46
C SER A 118 -0.45 12.43 -13.69
N LEU A 119 -0.72 13.15 -14.80
CA LEU A 119 -0.28 14.53 -15.00
C LEU A 119 -1.47 15.42 -14.72
N ILE A 120 -1.29 16.40 -13.85
CA ILE A 120 -2.35 17.28 -13.36
C ILE A 120 -1.98 18.72 -13.70
N SER A 121 -2.90 19.43 -14.33
CA SER A 121 -2.73 20.85 -14.68
C SER A 121 -3.98 21.65 -14.35
N LEU A 122 -3.85 22.97 -14.31
CA LEU A 122 -5.03 23.84 -14.34
C LEU A 122 -5.49 24.01 -15.78
N LYS A 123 -6.80 24.08 -16.03
CA LYS A 123 -7.37 24.29 -17.38
C LYS A 123 -6.75 25.46 -18.13
N LYS A 124 -6.45 26.55 -17.40
CA LYS A 124 -5.79 27.74 -17.97
C LYS A 124 -4.42 27.46 -18.61
N ALA A 125 -3.77 26.35 -18.26
CA ALA A 125 -2.50 25.94 -18.87
C ALA A 125 -2.66 25.32 -20.26
N GLY A 126 -3.91 24.92 -20.67
CA GLY A 126 -4.20 24.36 -21.99
C GLY A 126 -3.55 23.00 -22.21
N ILE A 127 -3.39 22.20 -21.15
CA ILE A 127 -2.84 20.83 -21.21
C ILE A 127 -4.00 19.85 -21.07
N GLU A 128 -4.52 19.34 -22.20
CA GLU A 128 -5.70 18.46 -22.25
C GLU A 128 -5.36 17.03 -22.68
N LYS A 129 -4.26 16.85 -23.38
CA LYS A 129 -3.78 15.56 -23.90
C LYS A 129 -2.26 15.42 -23.70
N PRO A 130 -1.70 14.20 -23.80
CA PRO A 130 -0.28 13.96 -23.56
C PRO A 130 0.66 14.88 -24.32
N ALA A 131 0.40 15.13 -25.60
CA ALA A 131 1.28 15.94 -26.45
C ALA A 131 1.41 17.41 -26.00
N ASP A 132 0.44 17.93 -25.25
CA ASP A 132 0.41 19.32 -24.81
C ASP A 132 1.44 19.66 -23.74
N VAL A 133 2.12 18.64 -23.16
CA VAL A 133 3.21 18.85 -22.20
C VAL A 133 4.53 19.28 -22.87
N MET A 134 4.66 19.13 -24.19
CA MET A 134 5.87 19.57 -24.91
C MET A 134 6.02 21.10 -24.84
N GLY A 135 7.22 21.54 -24.49
CA GLY A 135 7.52 22.95 -24.25
C GLY A 135 7.05 23.47 -22.89
N ARG A 136 6.48 22.61 -22.04
CA ARG A 136 5.95 22.97 -20.71
C ARG A 136 6.90 22.55 -19.60
N LYS A 137 6.67 23.12 -18.42
CA LYS A 137 7.45 22.84 -17.21
C LYS A 137 6.62 21.98 -16.24
N GLY A 138 7.04 20.73 -16.05
CA GLY A 138 6.48 19.81 -15.07
C GLY A 138 7.15 19.98 -13.70
N GLY A 139 6.41 19.64 -12.64
CA GLY A 139 6.93 19.59 -11.29
C GLY A 139 6.64 18.27 -10.61
N ALA A 140 7.68 17.66 -10.01
CA ALA A 140 7.55 16.43 -9.22
C ALA A 140 8.75 16.24 -8.29
N PRO A 141 8.62 15.47 -7.20
CA PRO A 141 9.77 14.91 -6.51
C PRO A 141 10.55 13.97 -7.42
N ALA A 142 11.87 13.96 -7.34
CA ALA A 142 12.72 13.09 -8.17
C ALA A 142 12.44 11.58 -7.96
N VAL A 143 11.86 11.21 -6.81
CA VAL A 143 11.50 9.82 -6.46
C VAL A 143 10.04 9.46 -6.79
N ASP A 144 9.25 10.41 -7.34
CA ASP A 144 7.85 10.18 -7.69
C ASP A 144 7.72 9.17 -8.83
N ALA A 145 6.84 8.19 -8.67
CA ALA A 145 6.67 7.11 -9.66
C ALA A 145 6.15 7.64 -11.01
N THR A 146 5.25 8.64 -11.01
CA THR A 146 4.73 9.25 -12.24
C THR A 146 5.84 9.93 -13.03
N TYR A 147 6.70 10.70 -12.32
CA TYR A 147 7.87 11.34 -12.92
C TYR A 147 8.85 10.31 -13.52
N ARG A 148 9.16 9.27 -12.76
CA ARG A 148 10.14 8.24 -13.16
C ARG A 148 9.66 7.42 -14.35
N LEU A 149 8.36 7.21 -14.48
CA LEU A 149 7.73 6.52 -15.62
C LEU A 149 7.42 7.46 -16.78
N PHE A 150 7.67 8.76 -16.64
CA PHE A 150 7.35 9.74 -17.67
C PHE A 150 8.03 9.43 -19.02
N ASN A 151 9.25 8.93 -19.04
CA ASN A 151 9.94 8.60 -20.29
C ASN A 151 9.24 7.45 -21.05
N VAL A 152 8.70 6.44 -20.33
CA VAL A 152 7.89 5.38 -20.95
C VAL A 152 6.59 5.96 -21.50
N PHE A 153 5.90 6.74 -20.68
CA PHE A 153 4.67 7.43 -21.10
C PHE A 153 4.90 8.32 -22.31
N ALA A 154 5.98 9.11 -22.32
CA ALA A 154 6.34 10.01 -23.41
C ALA A 154 6.55 9.23 -24.73
N ARG A 155 7.33 8.14 -24.67
CA ARG A 155 7.58 7.31 -25.84
C ARG A 155 6.30 6.67 -26.41
N LEU A 156 5.43 6.12 -25.54
CA LEU A 156 4.16 5.51 -25.95
C LEU A 156 3.22 6.52 -26.61
N ASN A 157 3.39 7.82 -26.33
CA ASN A 157 2.51 8.88 -26.81
C ASN A 157 3.17 9.87 -27.79
N GLY A 158 4.34 9.51 -28.34
CA GLY A 158 5.03 10.35 -29.33
C GLY A 158 5.53 11.68 -28.79
N ILE A 159 5.78 11.77 -27.49
CA ILE A 159 6.32 12.96 -26.84
C ILE A 159 7.84 12.85 -26.83
N ASP A 160 8.52 13.92 -27.24
CA ASP A 160 9.95 14.06 -27.02
C ASP A 160 10.22 14.51 -25.57
N PRO A 161 10.77 13.65 -24.70
CA PRO A 161 11.01 14.01 -23.29
C PRO A 161 11.96 15.19 -23.13
N ALA A 162 12.89 15.40 -24.07
CA ALA A 162 13.83 16.52 -24.02
C ALA A 162 13.15 17.89 -24.18
N ARG A 163 11.93 17.92 -24.70
CA ARG A 163 11.09 19.12 -24.83
C ARG A 163 10.27 19.45 -23.59
N VAL A 164 10.37 18.63 -22.53
CA VAL A 164 9.67 18.85 -21.25
C VAL A 164 10.71 19.26 -20.20
N GLN A 165 10.51 20.43 -19.60
CA GLN A 165 11.36 20.87 -18.50
C GLN A 165 10.83 20.34 -17.18
N TRP A 166 11.72 19.94 -16.27
CA TRP A 166 11.33 19.43 -14.98
C TRP A 166 11.92 20.24 -13.82
N ALA A 167 11.05 20.62 -12.87
CA ALA A 167 11.43 21.13 -11.57
C ALA A 167 11.35 20.01 -10.54
N ASN A 168 12.45 19.76 -9.81
CA ASN A 168 12.42 18.90 -8.63
C ASN A 168 11.79 19.68 -7.47
N VAL A 169 10.61 19.28 -7.05
CA VAL A 169 9.79 19.97 -6.04
C VAL A 169 9.41 19.03 -4.91
N GLN A 170 9.37 19.54 -3.68
CA GLN A 170 8.87 18.76 -2.56
C GLN A 170 7.34 18.62 -2.66
N PRO A 171 6.75 17.48 -2.21
CA PRO A 171 5.30 17.25 -2.30
C PRO A 171 4.44 18.38 -1.72
N GLN A 172 4.88 18.98 -0.60
CA GLN A 172 4.12 19.99 0.13
C GLN A 172 3.99 21.34 -0.62
N VAL A 173 4.89 21.62 -1.57
CA VAL A 173 4.89 22.89 -2.32
C VAL A 173 4.49 22.72 -3.79
N ARG A 174 4.27 21.50 -4.26
CA ARG A 174 3.97 21.19 -5.66
C ARG A 174 2.66 21.85 -6.11
N GLU A 175 1.55 21.64 -5.40
CA GLU A 175 0.27 22.24 -5.71
C GLU A 175 0.26 23.78 -5.57
N PRO A 176 0.84 24.37 -4.53
CA PRO A 176 1.09 25.81 -4.48
C PRO A 176 1.88 26.37 -5.68
N MET A 177 2.90 25.68 -6.15
CA MET A 177 3.67 26.09 -7.34
C MET A 177 2.83 26.00 -8.62
N LEU A 178 1.98 24.97 -8.74
CA LEU A 178 1.03 24.84 -9.86
C LEU A 178 0.03 26.01 -9.87
N LEU A 179 -0.49 26.40 -8.71
CA LEU A 179 -1.42 27.53 -8.60
C LEU A 179 -0.81 28.88 -9.02
N ARG A 180 0.45 29.11 -8.63
CA ARG A 180 1.17 30.34 -8.99
C ARG A 180 1.64 30.36 -10.46
N GLY A 181 1.65 29.18 -11.14
CA GLY A 181 2.19 29.05 -12.49
C GLY A 181 3.74 28.91 -12.52
N ASP A 182 4.36 28.57 -11.41
CA ASP A 182 5.80 28.25 -11.36
C ASP A 182 6.12 26.95 -12.09
N ILE A 183 5.11 26.07 -12.21
CA ILE A 183 5.04 24.87 -13.04
C ILE A 183 3.71 24.86 -13.81
N ASP A 184 3.69 24.29 -15.02
CA ASP A 184 2.52 24.20 -15.87
C ASP A 184 1.68 22.95 -15.54
N PHE A 185 2.33 21.87 -15.09
CA PHE A 185 1.68 20.64 -14.66
C PHE A 185 2.49 19.94 -13.55
N ALA A 186 1.78 19.12 -12.79
CA ALA A 186 2.36 18.27 -11.75
C ALA A 186 2.31 16.79 -12.17
N ALA A 187 3.41 16.06 -12.01
CA ALA A 187 3.36 14.59 -11.99
C ALA A 187 3.06 14.14 -10.56
N ALA A 188 1.98 13.36 -10.39
CA ALA A 188 1.46 13.02 -9.08
C ALA A 188 0.49 11.84 -9.13
N TRP A 189 0.21 11.29 -7.96
CA TRP A 189 -0.97 10.45 -7.77
C TRP A 189 -2.22 11.32 -7.70
N VAL A 190 -3.22 11.01 -8.53
CA VAL A 190 -4.45 11.81 -8.64
C VAL A 190 -5.16 11.96 -7.30
N MET A 191 -5.20 10.90 -6.49
CA MET A 191 -5.86 10.89 -5.18
C MET A 191 -5.15 11.73 -4.11
N THR A 192 -3.91 12.17 -4.34
CA THR A 192 -3.22 13.08 -3.43
C THR A 192 -3.29 14.52 -3.92
N ALA A 193 -3.01 14.76 -5.20
CA ALA A 193 -2.89 16.12 -5.73
C ALA A 193 -4.24 16.81 -5.98
N VAL A 194 -5.24 16.08 -6.52
CA VAL A 194 -6.57 16.70 -6.76
C VAL A 194 -7.24 17.13 -5.46
N PRO A 195 -7.34 16.30 -4.40
CA PRO A 195 -7.89 16.75 -3.13
C PRO A 195 -7.11 17.92 -2.50
N SER A 196 -5.79 17.94 -2.67
CA SER A 196 -4.96 19.05 -2.18
C SER A 196 -5.31 20.37 -2.92
N LEU A 197 -5.49 20.33 -4.24
CA LEU A 197 -5.94 21.50 -5.02
C LEU A 197 -7.34 21.97 -4.62
N LEU A 198 -8.27 21.02 -4.39
CA LEU A 198 -9.61 21.35 -3.90
C LEU A 198 -9.55 22.01 -2.52
N GLY A 199 -8.72 21.49 -1.61
CA GLY A 199 -8.46 22.07 -0.28
C GLY A 199 -7.84 23.48 -0.35
N LEU A 200 -7.12 23.81 -1.43
CA LEU A 200 -6.60 25.15 -1.72
C LEU A 200 -7.61 26.05 -2.43
N GLY A 201 -8.87 25.61 -2.58
CA GLY A 201 -9.96 26.42 -3.15
C GLY A 201 -10.08 26.35 -4.67
N VAL A 202 -9.35 25.46 -5.36
CA VAL A 202 -9.50 25.26 -6.80
C VAL A 202 -10.79 24.47 -7.06
N LYS A 203 -11.61 24.92 -8.02
CA LYS A 203 -12.81 24.17 -8.42
C LYS A 203 -12.40 22.92 -9.20
N ARG A 204 -13.14 21.81 -9.02
CA ARG A 204 -12.86 20.55 -9.76
C ARG A 204 -12.84 20.78 -11.27
N ASP A 205 -13.74 21.64 -11.76
CA ASP A 205 -13.84 21.95 -13.19
C ASP A 205 -12.67 22.75 -13.75
N ASP A 206 -11.83 23.33 -12.91
CA ASP A 206 -10.62 24.06 -13.32
C ASP A 206 -9.36 23.16 -13.34
N ILE A 207 -9.53 21.86 -13.05
CA ILE A 207 -8.43 20.89 -13.00
C ILE A 207 -8.53 19.92 -14.17
N ASN A 208 -7.47 19.83 -14.99
CA ASN A 208 -7.28 18.76 -15.95
C ASN A 208 -6.45 17.62 -15.34
N VAL A 209 -6.85 16.39 -15.67
CA VAL A 209 -6.16 15.16 -15.23
C VAL A 209 -5.94 14.25 -16.43
N ILE A 210 -4.69 13.95 -16.70
CA ILE A 210 -4.29 12.94 -17.69
C ILE A 210 -3.82 11.72 -16.91
N MET A 211 -4.64 10.66 -16.90
CA MET A 211 -4.26 9.39 -16.27
C MET A 211 -3.31 8.63 -17.20
N LEU A 212 -2.16 8.21 -16.68
CA LEU A 212 -1.15 7.52 -17.51
C LEU A 212 -1.66 6.18 -18.05
N ARG A 213 -2.54 5.50 -17.32
CA ARG A 213 -3.16 4.23 -17.73
C ARG A 213 -3.98 4.35 -19.02
N ASP A 214 -4.64 5.48 -19.24
CA ASP A 214 -5.48 5.72 -20.43
C ASP A 214 -4.62 5.89 -21.69
N TYR A 215 -3.30 6.01 -21.51
CA TYR A 215 -2.30 6.25 -22.54
C TYR A 215 -1.16 5.20 -22.52
N GLY A 216 -1.49 3.96 -22.14
CA GLY A 216 -0.61 2.80 -22.30
C GLY A 216 0.26 2.44 -21.09
N VAL A 217 0.24 3.22 -20.00
CA VAL A 217 0.96 2.88 -18.75
C VAL A 217 -0.03 2.31 -17.74
N ASP A 218 -0.59 1.14 -18.06
CA ASP A 218 -1.52 0.41 -17.18
C ASP A 218 -0.75 -0.50 -16.23
N LEU A 219 -0.58 -0.05 -14.99
CA LEU A 219 0.17 -0.72 -13.94
C LEU A 219 -0.71 -1.01 -12.73
N TYR A 220 -0.34 -2.06 -11.99
CA TYR A 220 -0.69 -2.20 -10.58
C TYR A 220 0.01 -1.13 -9.75
N ALA A 221 -0.47 -0.86 -8.52
CA ALA A 221 0.27 0.02 -7.63
C ALA A 221 0.59 -0.66 -6.30
N ASN A 222 0.00 -0.22 -5.19
CA ASN A 222 0.46 -0.67 -3.88
C ASN A 222 0.07 -2.09 -3.53
N VAL A 223 1.04 -2.78 -2.95
CA VAL A 223 0.96 -4.15 -2.44
C VAL A 223 1.35 -4.21 -0.97
N LEU A 224 0.87 -5.23 -0.25
CA LEU A 224 1.57 -5.71 0.94
C LEU A 224 2.73 -6.58 0.51
N PHE A 225 3.87 -6.38 1.14
CA PHE A 225 5.08 -7.14 0.87
C PHE A 225 5.86 -7.43 2.16
N THR A 226 6.71 -8.43 2.09
CA THR A 226 7.59 -8.86 3.18
C THR A 226 8.87 -9.45 2.61
N THR A 227 9.79 -9.87 3.48
CA THR A 227 10.95 -10.66 3.03
C THR A 227 10.56 -12.14 2.89
N PRO A 228 11.13 -12.89 1.91
CA PRO A 228 10.94 -14.33 1.81
C PRO A 228 11.30 -15.07 3.11
N ALA A 229 12.29 -14.58 3.85
CA ALA A 229 12.71 -15.14 5.14
C ALA A 229 11.59 -15.03 6.18
N PHE A 230 11.01 -13.84 6.37
CA PHE A 230 9.90 -13.63 7.30
C PHE A 230 8.67 -14.45 6.92
N ALA A 231 8.32 -14.46 5.62
CA ALA A 231 7.20 -15.25 5.10
C ALA A 231 7.36 -16.74 5.38
N LYS A 232 8.58 -17.26 5.27
CA LYS A 232 8.91 -18.67 5.57
C LYS A 232 8.90 -18.97 7.08
N GLN A 233 9.39 -18.06 7.91
CA GLN A 233 9.46 -18.25 9.36
C GLN A 233 8.11 -18.06 10.04
N HIS A 234 7.27 -17.16 9.54
CA HIS A 234 5.98 -16.77 10.13
C HIS A 234 4.81 -16.82 9.12
N PRO A 235 4.60 -17.95 8.41
CA PRO A 235 3.62 -18.03 7.33
C PRO A 235 2.18 -17.74 7.82
N ASP A 236 1.84 -18.16 9.05
CA ASP A 236 0.52 -17.93 9.60
C ASP A 236 0.29 -16.47 9.99
N ALA A 237 1.34 -15.77 10.43
CA ALA A 237 1.25 -14.33 10.70
C ALA A 237 1.05 -13.55 9.39
N VAL A 238 1.74 -13.93 8.30
CA VAL A 238 1.53 -13.30 6.99
C VAL A 238 0.11 -13.56 6.47
N ARG A 239 -0.40 -14.80 6.53
CA ARG A 239 -1.79 -15.11 6.16
C ARG A 239 -2.79 -14.34 7.00
N GLY A 240 -2.56 -14.28 8.31
CA GLY A 240 -3.40 -13.54 9.25
C GLY A 240 -3.41 -12.03 8.94
N PHE A 241 -2.25 -11.45 8.66
CA PHE A 241 -2.12 -10.05 8.28
C PHE A 241 -2.84 -9.74 6.97
N VAL A 242 -2.65 -10.58 5.94
CA VAL A 242 -3.35 -10.48 4.65
C VAL A 242 -4.88 -10.55 4.85
N LYS A 243 -5.37 -11.54 5.60
CA LYS A 243 -6.81 -11.70 5.87
C LYS A 243 -7.40 -10.49 6.62
N ALA A 244 -6.71 -10.01 7.65
CA ALA A 244 -7.13 -8.82 8.39
C ALA A 244 -7.16 -7.57 7.51
N THR A 245 -6.17 -7.40 6.62
CA THR A 245 -6.12 -6.29 5.68
C THR A 245 -7.27 -6.36 4.68
N ILE A 246 -7.55 -7.52 4.10
CA ILE A 246 -8.70 -7.70 3.19
C ILE A 246 -10.00 -7.29 3.90
N GLN A 247 -10.23 -7.79 5.12
CA GLN A 247 -11.40 -7.44 5.92
C GLN A 247 -11.47 -5.92 6.17
N SER A 248 -10.34 -5.29 6.41
CA SER A 248 -10.27 -3.83 6.63
C SER A 248 -10.72 -3.05 5.39
N TRP A 249 -10.26 -3.44 4.21
CA TRP A 249 -10.65 -2.79 2.95
C TRP A 249 -12.10 -3.07 2.57
N GLN A 250 -12.60 -4.30 2.80
CA GLN A 250 -14.01 -4.65 2.62
C GLN A 250 -14.93 -3.78 3.50
N ASN A 251 -14.55 -3.59 4.76
CA ASN A 251 -15.31 -2.75 5.68
C ASN A 251 -15.23 -1.27 5.33
N ALA A 252 -14.08 -0.77 4.92
CA ALA A 252 -13.92 0.62 4.49
C ALA A 252 -14.70 0.91 3.19
N ALA A 253 -14.84 -0.06 2.29
CA ALA A 253 -15.65 0.07 1.09
C ALA A 253 -17.15 0.11 1.41
N THR A 254 -17.59 -0.64 2.42
CA THR A 254 -18.99 -0.72 2.85
C THR A 254 -19.39 0.44 3.76
N ASP A 255 -18.47 0.88 4.63
CA ASP A 255 -18.66 1.93 5.64
C ASP A 255 -17.43 2.87 5.65
N PRO A 256 -17.31 3.76 4.65
CA PRO A 256 -16.20 4.68 4.56
C PRO A 256 -16.19 5.70 5.71
N ASP A 257 -17.35 6.03 6.28
CA ASP A 257 -17.44 6.94 7.43
C ASP A 257 -16.74 6.38 8.67
N ALA A 258 -16.88 5.08 8.92
CA ALA A 258 -16.15 4.43 10.02
C ALA A 258 -14.63 4.46 9.80
N ALA A 259 -14.16 4.31 8.55
CA ALA A 259 -12.74 4.38 8.25
C ALA A 259 -12.18 5.80 8.49
N ILE A 260 -12.92 6.83 8.09
CA ILE A 260 -12.53 8.23 8.34
C ILE A 260 -12.64 8.59 9.84
N ALA A 261 -13.63 8.06 10.56
CA ALA A 261 -13.72 8.25 12.00
C ALA A 261 -12.52 7.63 12.74
N ALA A 262 -12.10 6.42 12.33
CA ALA A 262 -10.90 5.78 12.88
C ALA A 262 -9.63 6.60 12.57
N LEU A 263 -9.50 7.11 11.35
CA LEU A 263 -8.40 7.99 10.98
C LEU A 263 -8.37 9.27 11.82
N LYS A 264 -9.52 9.93 12.02
CA LYS A 264 -9.63 11.16 12.82
C LYS A 264 -9.20 10.98 14.27
N LYS A 265 -9.45 9.81 14.86
CA LYS A 265 -8.96 9.45 16.19
C LYS A 265 -7.43 9.30 16.23
N ALA A 266 -6.86 8.70 15.18
CA ALA A 266 -5.42 8.47 15.08
C ALA A 266 -4.66 9.75 14.69
N GLU A 267 -5.28 10.64 13.89
CA GLU A 267 -4.69 11.86 13.34
C GLU A 267 -5.64 13.03 13.59
N ALA A 268 -5.53 13.61 14.77
CA ALA A 268 -6.48 14.63 15.26
C ALA A 268 -6.53 15.92 14.41
N LEU A 269 -5.49 16.21 13.63
CA LEU A 269 -5.42 17.39 12.76
C LEU A 269 -5.99 17.13 11.36
N SER A 270 -6.35 15.89 11.01
CA SER A 270 -6.92 15.58 9.70
C SER A 270 -8.29 16.26 9.50
N ASP A 271 -8.57 16.71 8.27
CA ASP A 271 -9.89 17.19 7.86
C ASP A 271 -10.72 16.02 7.31
N PRO A 272 -11.79 15.57 7.99
CA PRO A 272 -12.59 14.43 7.56
C PRO A 272 -13.16 14.57 6.15
N ALA A 273 -13.52 15.79 5.71
CA ALA A 273 -14.08 16.00 4.38
C ALA A 273 -13.02 15.76 3.29
N VAL A 274 -11.81 16.25 3.48
CA VAL A 274 -10.68 16.02 2.58
C VAL A 274 -10.28 14.56 2.58
N GLU A 275 -10.21 13.93 3.75
CA GLU A 275 -9.80 12.53 3.89
C GLU A 275 -10.83 11.56 3.31
N MET A 276 -12.13 11.89 3.37
CA MET A 276 -13.19 11.14 2.70
C MET A 276 -13.03 11.18 1.17
N VAL A 277 -12.67 12.31 0.60
CA VAL A 277 -12.40 12.41 -0.84
C VAL A 277 -11.22 11.52 -1.23
N ARG A 278 -10.16 11.52 -0.45
CA ARG A 278 -8.98 10.65 -0.66
C ARG A 278 -9.34 9.17 -0.58
N LEU A 279 -10.12 8.77 0.42
CA LEU A 279 -10.57 7.38 0.56
C LEU A 279 -11.43 6.94 -0.63
N LYS A 280 -12.39 7.75 -1.05
CA LYS A 280 -13.24 7.44 -2.22
C LYS A 280 -12.42 7.24 -3.49
N TRP A 281 -11.46 8.12 -3.75
CA TRP A 281 -10.52 7.93 -4.86
C TRP A 281 -9.72 6.63 -4.72
N ALA A 282 -9.22 6.34 -3.52
CA ALA A 282 -8.48 5.10 -3.29
C ALA A 282 -9.35 3.87 -3.58
N LEU A 283 -10.61 3.88 -3.13
CA LEU A 283 -11.56 2.80 -3.40
C LEU A 283 -11.81 2.60 -4.90
N ASP A 284 -11.85 3.67 -5.71
CA ASP A 284 -12.02 3.55 -7.17
C ASP A 284 -10.82 2.81 -7.84
N PHE A 285 -9.61 2.91 -7.27
CA PHE A 285 -8.43 2.20 -7.76
C PHE A 285 -8.30 0.78 -7.19
N VAL A 286 -8.98 0.49 -6.08
CA VAL A 286 -9.02 -0.83 -5.45
C VAL A 286 -10.18 -1.67 -5.98
N VAL A 287 -11.39 -1.10 -6.05
CA VAL A 287 -12.64 -1.82 -6.32
C VAL A 287 -13.00 -1.72 -7.82
N THR A 288 -12.07 -2.15 -8.67
CA THR A 288 -12.24 -2.16 -10.12
C THR A 288 -13.22 -3.26 -10.58
N PRO A 289 -13.71 -3.23 -11.83
CA PRO A 289 -14.51 -4.33 -12.38
C PRO A 289 -13.80 -5.70 -12.28
N ALA A 290 -12.49 -5.76 -12.49
CA ALA A 290 -11.70 -6.98 -12.35
C ALA A 290 -11.70 -7.48 -10.91
N VAL A 291 -11.50 -6.60 -9.94
CA VAL A 291 -11.52 -6.94 -8.50
C VAL A 291 -12.92 -7.35 -8.04
N ARG A 292 -13.99 -6.72 -8.53
CA ARG A 292 -15.37 -7.16 -8.22
C ARG A 292 -15.65 -8.58 -8.70
N GLN A 293 -15.02 -9.00 -9.80
CA GLN A 293 -15.17 -10.35 -10.34
C GLN A 293 -14.28 -11.37 -9.61
N ALA A 294 -13.00 -11.05 -9.41
CA ALA A 294 -11.99 -12.00 -8.91
C ALA A 294 -11.74 -11.93 -7.39
N GLY A 295 -12.23 -10.88 -6.72
CA GLY A 295 -11.88 -10.55 -5.34
C GLY A 295 -10.57 -9.75 -5.25
N ILE A 296 -10.44 -8.96 -4.18
CA ILE A 296 -9.23 -8.17 -3.92
C ILE A 296 -8.01 -9.08 -3.67
N GLY A 297 -6.85 -8.63 -4.09
CA GLY A 297 -5.57 -9.11 -3.59
C GLY A 297 -4.76 -9.95 -4.56
N ASN A 298 -5.35 -10.49 -5.63
CA ASN A 298 -4.62 -11.29 -6.61
C ASN A 298 -4.13 -10.44 -7.79
N VAL A 299 -3.17 -10.97 -8.52
CA VAL A 299 -2.66 -10.40 -9.77
C VAL A 299 -3.01 -11.31 -10.94
N ASP A 300 -3.28 -10.75 -12.11
CA ASP A 300 -3.28 -11.49 -13.36
C ASP A 300 -1.82 -11.68 -13.82
N PRO A 301 -1.35 -12.92 -14.06
CA PRO A 301 0.06 -13.18 -14.39
C PRO A 301 0.52 -12.50 -15.67
N ALA A 302 -0.34 -12.39 -16.70
CA ALA A 302 0.01 -11.75 -17.96
C ALA A 302 0.14 -10.23 -17.80
N ARG A 303 -0.77 -9.62 -17.02
CA ARG A 303 -0.70 -8.19 -16.70
C ARG A 303 0.50 -7.89 -15.77
N LEU A 304 0.82 -8.77 -14.81
CA LEU A 304 2.03 -8.61 -13.99
C LEU A 304 3.30 -8.70 -14.84
N SER A 305 3.36 -9.62 -15.81
CA SER A 305 4.51 -9.70 -16.72
C SER A 305 4.70 -8.41 -17.52
N LYS A 306 3.61 -7.84 -18.08
CA LYS A 306 3.65 -6.53 -18.76
C LYS A 306 4.07 -5.40 -17.84
N HIS A 307 3.59 -5.39 -16.59
CA HIS A 307 4.01 -4.42 -15.58
C HIS A 307 5.53 -4.50 -15.36
N ILE A 308 6.07 -5.71 -15.19
CA ILE A 308 7.51 -5.93 -15.02
C ILE A 308 8.28 -5.42 -16.26
N ASP A 309 7.76 -5.64 -17.47
CA ASP A 309 8.38 -5.14 -18.71
C ASP A 309 8.44 -3.61 -18.71
N ILE A 310 7.33 -2.94 -18.45
CA ILE A 310 7.25 -1.47 -18.41
C ILE A 310 8.23 -0.90 -17.36
N VAL A 311 8.28 -1.49 -16.17
CA VAL A 311 9.17 -1.03 -15.10
C VAL A 311 10.64 -1.30 -15.46
N THR A 312 10.94 -2.49 -15.99
CA THR A 312 12.31 -2.86 -16.41
C THR A 312 12.83 -1.87 -17.42
N GLU A 313 12.02 -1.55 -18.42
CA GLU A 313 12.40 -0.59 -19.47
C GLU A 313 12.44 0.86 -18.94
N GLY A 314 11.38 1.29 -18.22
CA GLY A 314 11.24 2.66 -17.73
C GLY A 314 12.34 3.06 -16.74
N PHE A 315 12.78 2.13 -15.93
CA PHE A 315 13.85 2.35 -14.94
C PHE A 315 15.21 1.86 -15.43
N GLN A 316 15.31 1.40 -16.67
CA GLN A 316 16.55 0.91 -17.30
C GLN A 316 17.24 -0.15 -16.44
N LEU A 317 16.46 -1.13 -15.98
CA LEU A 317 16.96 -2.18 -15.10
C LEU A 317 17.77 -3.21 -15.91
N ALA A 318 18.96 -3.55 -15.42
CA ALA A 318 19.81 -4.57 -16.03
C ALA A 318 19.24 -6.00 -15.87
N ARG A 319 18.35 -6.21 -14.90
CA ARG A 319 17.74 -7.53 -14.58
C ARG A 319 16.22 -7.42 -14.66
N LYS A 320 15.61 -8.23 -15.51
CA LYS A 320 14.17 -8.48 -15.51
C LYS A 320 13.87 -9.61 -14.52
N LEU A 321 12.84 -9.42 -13.69
CA LEU A 321 12.38 -10.41 -12.72
C LEU A 321 11.26 -11.27 -13.34
N PRO A 322 11.19 -12.58 -13.05
CA PRO A 322 10.03 -13.37 -13.39
C PRO A 322 8.87 -13.08 -12.42
N PRO A 323 7.59 -13.18 -12.85
CA PRO A 323 6.42 -12.84 -12.04
C PRO A 323 6.36 -13.54 -10.68
N GLU A 324 6.76 -14.80 -10.61
CA GLU A 324 6.80 -15.62 -9.38
C GLU A 324 7.84 -15.15 -8.35
N ALA A 325 8.84 -14.38 -8.76
CA ALA A 325 9.78 -13.73 -7.85
C ALA A 325 9.27 -12.38 -7.33
N VAL A 326 8.12 -11.91 -7.85
CA VAL A 326 7.53 -10.62 -7.49
C VAL A 326 6.30 -10.80 -6.61
N PHE A 327 5.45 -11.78 -6.91
CA PHE A 327 4.19 -12.00 -6.21
C PHE A 327 3.98 -13.46 -5.84
N ASP A 328 3.59 -13.72 -4.57
CA ASP A 328 3.30 -15.04 -4.04
C ASP A 328 1.83 -15.14 -3.59
N PRO A 329 0.96 -15.83 -4.35
CA PRO A 329 -0.45 -15.95 -4.05
C PRO A 329 -0.79 -16.92 -2.90
N GLN A 330 0.18 -17.69 -2.38
CA GLN A 330 -0.06 -18.72 -1.35
C GLN A 330 -0.62 -18.17 -0.02
N PHE A 331 -0.47 -16.86 0.21
CA PHE A 331 -0.95 -16.19 1.41
C PHE A 331 -2.38 -15.66 1.28
N LEU A 332 -2.95 -15.71 0.08
CA LEU A 332 -4.31 -15.23 -0.16
C LEU A 332 -5.35 -16.24 0.36
N PRO A 333 -6.40 -15.79 1.06
CA PRO A 333 -7.55 -16.64 1.34
C PRO A 333 -8.33 -16.97 0.05
N PRO A 334 -9.24 -17.95 0.07
CA PRO A 334 -10.07 -18.28 -1.07
C PRO A 334 -10.79 -17.05 -1.67
N ALA A 335 -11.03 -17.05 -2.98
CA ALA A 335 -11.62 -15.90 -3.69
C ALA A 335 -12.97 -15.46 -3.09
N ALA A 336 -13.78 -16.40 -2.57
CA ALA A 336 -15.05 -16.10 -1.92
C ALA A 336 -14.89 -15.22 -0.66
N GLU A 337 -13.78 -15.33 0.07
CA GLU A 337 -13.49 -14.50 1.25
C GLU A 337 -12.91 -13.12 0.89
N ARG A 338 -12.53 -12.92 -0.37
CA ARG A 338 -11.90 -11.70 -0.87
C ARG A 338 -12.84 -10.80 -1.68
N GLN A 339 -14.13 -11.14 -1.74
CA GLN A 339 -15.11 -10.34 -2.47
C GLN A 339 -15.27 -8.96 -1.84
N ILE A 340 -15.21 -7.90 -2.64
CA ILE A 340 -15.40 -6.51 -2.22
C ILE A 340 -16.53 -5.90 -3.08
N LYS A 341 -17.46 -5.24 -2.43
CA LYS A 341 -18.68 -4.73 -3.08
C LYS A 341 -18.58 -3.23 -3.35
#